data_6d4a3ef5b6a6e2177045ff80196f595b
#
_entry.id   6d4a3ef5b6a6e2177045ff80196f595b
#
_cell.length_a   1.000
_cell.length_b   1.000
_cell.length_c   1.000
_cell.angle_alpha   90.00
_cell.angle_beta   90.00
_cell.angle_gamma   90.00
#
_symmetry.space_group_name_H-M   'P 1'
#
loop_
_entity.id
_entity.type
_entity.pdbx_description
1 polymer ?
#
loop_
_entity_poly.entity_id
_entity_poly.type
_entity_poly.pdbx_seq_one_letter_code
_entity_poly.pdbx_strand_id
1 'polypeptide(L)'
;MPDATERPWRAMAIHDCGEPLAPLPQDLPRVSPHPYACLGAPYPVGRGPWRLRSAVVRRLLQARSILQATHPGWDLQIFDAWRPIAVQSFMVDHSLQTELARAAPSQRADPAWRRHVEQQVRRLWAIPSEDPRTPPPHSTGAAVDLTLVDQAGQPVPMGSAIDALGPESHPDHFAADSRQATAHHNRLQLRQAMLAAGFVMHPWEWWHFSHGDQLWAWRTGQVKARYGATITM
;
A
#
# COMPACT_ATOMS: atom_id res chain seq x y z
N MET A 1 -16.75 8.75 -15.99
CA MET A 1 -16.05 8.14 -14.82
C MET A 1 -15.13 9.20 -14.27
N PRO A 2 -15.08 9.44 -12.94
CA PRO A 2 -14.07 10.34 -12.39
C PRO A 2 -12.69 9.84 -12.84
N ASP A 3 -11.77 10.79 -13.09
CA ASP A 3 -10.40 10.48 -13.48
C ASP A 3 -9.79 9.56 -12.43
N ALA A 4 -9.27 8.39 -12.84
CA ALA A 4 -8.66 7.42 -11.95
C ALA A 4 -7.39 7.96 -11.23
N THR A 5 -6.96 9.19 -11.56
CA THR A 5 -5.90 9.92 -10.87
C THR A 5 -6.44 10.86 -9.79
N GLU A 6 -7.76 11.13 -9.75
CA GLU A 6 -8.38 11.95 -8.72
C GLU A 6 -8.37 11.22 -7.38
N ARG A 7 -7.68 11.82 -6.42
CA ARG A 7 -7.61 11.36 -5.03
C ARG A 7 -8.32 12.40 -4.14
N PRO A 8 -9.67 12.39 -4.09
CA PRO A 8 -10.44 13.43 -3.39
C PRO A 8 -10.09 13.52 -1.90
N TRP A 9 -9.62 12.43 -1.31
CA TRP A 9 -9.15 12.41 0.08
C TRP A 9 -7.94 13.29 0.35
N ARG A 10 -7.15 13.68 -0.66
CA ARG A 10 -6.02 14.61 -0.48
C ARG A 10 -6.45 16.00 0.00
N ALA A 11 -7.71 16.36 -0.16
CA ALA A 11 -8.27 17.60 0.35
C ALA A 11 -8.62 17.54 1.86
N MET A 12 -8.58 16.35 2.47
CA MET A 12 -8.87 16.20 3.90
C MET A 12 -7.82 16.92 4.74
N ALA A 13 -8.27 17.76 5.66
CA ALA A 13 -7.38 18.41 6.62
C ALA A 13 -6.64 17.38 7.48
N ILE A 14 -5.42 17.71 7.90
CA ILE A 14 -4.61 16.87 8.79
C ILE A 14 -4.43 17.58 10.13
N HIS A 15 -4.59 16.81 11.21
CA HIS A 15 -4.22 17.23 12.55
C HIS A 15 -3.40 16.11 13.17
N ASP A 16 -2.07 16.16 12.96
CA ASP A 16 -1.18 15.12 13.46
C ASP A 16 -1.22 15.08 14.99
N CYS A 17 -1.55 13.93 15.54
CA CYS A 17 -1.63 13.72 16.99
C CYS A 17 -0.26 13.46 17.63
N GLY A 18 0.84 13.48 16.88
CA GLY A 18 2.20 13.28 17.40
C GLY A 18 2.53 11.85 17.81
N GLU A 19 1.67 10.87 17.49
CA GLU A 19 1.91 9.48 17.86
C GLU A 19 3.19 8.93 17.16
N PRO A 20 4.14 8.30 17.89
CA PRO A 20 5.41 7.88 17.31
C PRO A 20 5.25 6.67 16.39
N LEU A 21 6.24 6.50 15.48
CA LEU A 21 6.44 5.26 14.76
C LEU A 21 6.98 4.18 15.72
N ALA A 22 6.28 3.05 15.80
CA ALA A 22 6.71 1.85 16.50
C ALA A 22 7.20 0.78 15.51
N PRO A 23 8.20 -0.04 15.86
CA PRO A 23 8.59 -1.18 15.05
C PRO A 23 7.47 -2.21 14.98
N LEU A 24 7.34 -2.89 13.84
CA LEU A 24 6.49 -4.07 13.74
C LEU A 24 7.07 -5.22 14.58
N PRO A 25 6.23 -6.03 15.24
CA PRO A 25 6.67 -7.22 15.96
C PRO A 25 7.52 -8.16 15.08
N GLN A 26 8.51 -8.80 15.67
CA GLN A 26 9.44 -9.67 14.93
C GLN A 26 8.77 -10.94 14.40
N ASP A 27 7.76 -11.43 15.09
CA ASP A 27 6.96 -12.60 14.71
C ASP A 27 5.91 -12.33 13.63
N LEU A 28 5.72 -11.08 13.23
CA LEU A 28 4.83 -10.75 12.11
C LEU A 28 5.55 -11.01 10.79
N PRO A 29 5.06 -11.93 9.94
CA PRO A 29 5.66 -12.25 8.66
C PRO A 29 5.86 -11.01 7.79
N ARG A 30 6.98 -10.95 7.09
CA ARG A 30 7.31 -9.86 6.16
C ARG A 30 8.07 -10.38 4.97
N VAL A 31 7.95 -9.74 3.84
CA VAL A 31 8.74 -10.06 2.65
C VAL A 31 10.20 -9.68 2.95
N SER A 32 11.08 -10.66 2.95
CA SER A 32 12.49 -10.46 3.27
C SER A 32 13.38 -11.15 2.23
N PRO A 33 14.39 -10.45 1.69
CA PRO A 33 14.71 -9.04 1.95
C PRO A 33 13.62 -8.08 1.45
N HIS A 34 13.59 -6.84 2.00
CA HIS A 34 12.58 -5.85 1.61
C HIS A 34 12.72 -5.46 0.14
N PRO A 35 11.64 -5.56 -0.68
CA PRO A 35 11.73 -5.39 -2.14
C PRO A 35 12.36 -4.07 -2.56
N TYR A 36 11.92 -2.93 -2.00
CA TYR A 36 12.44 -1.62 -2.40
C TYR A 36 13.88 -1.38 -1.91
N ALA A 37 14.24 -1.91 -0.74
CA ALA A 37 15.62 -1.84 -0.27
C ALA A 37 16.57 -2.60 -1.20
N CYS A 38 16.15 -3.74 -1.74
CA CYS A 38 16.91 -4.50 -2.75
C CYS A 38 17.12 -3.73 -4.05
N LEU A 39 16.21 -2.82 -4.39
CA LEU A 39 16.33 -1.94 -5.55
C LEU A 39 17.26 -0.74 -5.27
N GLY A 40 17.74 -0.56 -4.04
CA GLY A 40 18.59 0.56 -3.64
C GLY A 40 17.80 1.78 -3.17
N ALA A 41 16.52 1.64 -2.81
CA ALA A 41 15.73 2.75 -2.29
C ALA A 41 16.35 3.36 -1.02
N PRO A 42 16.38 4.70 -0.89
CA PRO A 42 17.18 5.42 0.12
C PRO A 42 16.50 5.44 1.49
N TYR A 43 16.36 4.29 2.13
CA TYR A 43 15.93 4.24 3.53
C TYR A 43 17.01 4.82 4.45
N PRO A 44 16.63 5.62 5.48
CA PRO A 44 17.60 6.12 6.44
C PRO A 44 18.26 4.99 7.23
N VAL A 45 19.56 5.13 7.50
CA VAL A 45 20.33 4.15 8.28
C VAL A 45 19.67 3.94 9.65
N GLY A 46 19.46 2.70 10.04
CA GLY A 46 18.81 2.33 11.30
C GLY A 46 17.29 2.57 11.37
N ARG A 47 16.68 3.06 10.30
CA ARG A 47 15.23 3.30 10.18
C ARG A 47 14.68 2.59 8.95
N GLY A 48 14.54 1.28 9.03
CA GLY A 48 13.98 0.48 7.96
C GLY A 48 12.45 0.63 7.81
N PRO A 49 11.87 0.01 6.78
CA PRO A 49 10.47 0.11 6.41
C PRO A 49 9.49 -0.44 7.45
N TRP A 50 9.94 -1.32 8.33
CA TRP A 50 9.11 -2.12 9.23
C TRP A 50 8.64 -1.34 10.45
N ARG A 51 7.97 -0.20 10.21
CA ARG A 51 7.43 0.68 11.24
C ARG A 51 6.07 1.25 10.83
N LEU A 52 5.18 1.44 11.81
CA LEU A 52 3.91 2.15 11.67
C LEU A 52 3.64 2.99 12.92
N ARG A 53 2.67 3.89 12.88
CA ARG A 53 2.17 4.57 14.09
C ARG A 53 1.73 3.51 15.11
N SER A 54 1.98 3.74 16.40
CA SER A 54 1.79 2.72 17.45
C SER A 54 0.36 2.16 17.48
N ALA A 55 -0.66 3.01 17.29
CA ALA A 55 -2.04 2.54 17.21
C ALA A 55 -2.32 1.74 15.95
N VAL A 56 -1.64 2.05 14.84
CA VAL A 56 -1.77 1.29 13.58
C VAL A 56 -1.17 -0.10 13.75
N VAL A 57 -0.03 -0.22 14.46
CA VAL A 57 0.53 -1.55 14.82
C VAL A 57 -0.47 -2.37 15.64
N ARG A 58 -1.08 -1.78 16.67
CA ARG A 58 -2.10 -2.49 17.49
C ARG A 58 -3.28 -2.99 16.65
N ARG A 59 -3.77 -2.16 15.72
CA ARG A 59 -4.86 -2.56 14.82
C ARG A 59 -4.44 -3.63 13.83
N LEU A 60 -3.20 -3.58 13.34
CA LEU A 60 -2.67 -4.62 12.48
C LEU A 60 -2.64 -5.99 13.20
N LEU A 61 -2.22 -6.01 14.47
CA LEU A 61 -2.26 -7.22 15.29
C LEU A 61 -3.69 -7.69 15.57
N GLN A 62 -4.65 -6.77 15.70
CA GLN A 62 -6.06 -7.12 15.78
C GLN A 62 -6.55 -7.77 14.48
N ALA A 63 -6.18 -7.22 13.31
CA ALA A 63 -6.50 -7.82 12.02
C ALA A 63 -5.93 -9.24 11.88
N ARG A 64 -4.66 -9.44 12.31
CA ARG A 64 -4.03 -10.76 12.40
C ARG A 64 -4.86 -11.75 13.23
N SER A 65 -5.26 -11.33 14.42
CA SER A 65 -6.08 -12.18 15.31
C SER A 65 -7.44 -12.52 14.71
N ILE A 66 -8.09 -11.58 14.02
CA ILE A 66 -9.36 -11.80 13.33
C ILE A 66 -9.19 -12.80 12.19
N LEU A 67 -8.13 -12.64 11.38
CA LEU A 67 -7.82 -13.58 10.31
C LEU A 67 -7.61 -15.01 10.86
N GLN A 68 -6.79 -15.15 11.89
CA GLN A 68 -6.45 -16.44 12.49
C GLN A 68 -7.63 -17.12 13.17
N ALA A 69 -8.61 -16.37 13.65
CA ALA A 69 -9.84 -16.92 14.21
C ALA A 69 -10.71 -17.61 13.14
N THR A 70 -10.68 -17.15 11.89
CA THR A 70 -11.44 -17.71 10.77
C THR A 70 -10.63 -18.66 9.89
N HIS A 71 -9.32 -18.45 9.84
CA HIS A 71 -8.35 -19.21 9.03
C HIS A 71 -7.15 -19.62 9.92
N PRO A 72 -7.32 -20.67 10.78
CA PRO A 72 -6.23 -21.14 11.63
C PRO A 72 -5.00 -21.51 10.80
N GLY A 73 -3.83 -20.98 11.21
CA GLY A 73 -2.57 -21.19 10.51
C GLY A 73 -2.26 -20.17 9.40
N TRP A 74 -3.22 -19.34 8.96
CA TRP A 74 -2.92 -18.25 8.06
C TRP A 74 -2.36 -17.05 8.82
N ASP A 75 -1.56 -16.24 8.11
CA ASP A 75 -1.01 -15.02 8.69
C ASP A 75 -0.95 -13.86 7.68
N LEU A 76 -0.86 -12.63 8.21
CA LEU A 76 -0.58 -11.44 7.43
C LEU A 76 0.91 -11.40 7.09
N GLN A 77 1.27 -11.18 5.81
CA GLN A 77 2.65 -10.94 5.41
C GLN A 77 2.81 -9.49 4.93
N ILE A 78 3.62 -8.73 5.63
CA ILE A 78 3.87 -7.32 5.31
C ILE A 78 4.81 -7.21 4.12
N PHE A 79 4.40 -6.45 3.11
CA PHE A 79 5.19 -6.15 1.93
C PHE A 79 5.91 -4.81 2.09
N ASP A 80 5.19 -3.75 2.50
CA ASP A 80 5.76 -2.44 2.82
C ASP A 80 4.93 -1.75 3.92
N ALA A 81 5.58 -0.91 4.72
CA ALA A 81 4.91 -0.17 5.77
C ALA A 81 5.32 1.31 5.74
N TRP A 82 6.29 1.75 6.54
CA TRP A 82 6.73 3.15 6.48
C TRP A 82 7.66 3.39 5.30
N ARG A 83 7.30 4.36 4.47
CA ARG A 83 8.03 4.75 3.27
C ARG A 83 8.31 6.27 3.33
N PRO A 84 9.55 6.69 3.62
CA PRO A 84 9.93 8.11 3.54
C PRO A 84 9.67 8.72 2.16
N ILE A 85 9.48 10.03 2.09
CA ILE A 85 9.20 10.73 0.82
C ILE A 85 10.33 10.47 -0.22
N ALA A 86 11.58 10.42 0.23
CA ALA A 86 12.71 10.11 -0.66
C ALA A 86 12.60 8.70 -1.29
N VAL A 87 12.14 7.71 -0.51
CA VAL A 87 11.86 6.36 -1.02
C VAL A 87 10.66 6.37 -1.96
N GLN A 88 9.60 7.13 -1.64
CA GLN A 88 8.46 7.29 -2.53
C GLN A 88 8.87 7.88 -3.89
N SER A 89 9.72 8.92 -3.89
CA SER A 89 10.25 9.51 -5.12
C SER A 89 11.05 8.50 -5.93
N PHE A 90 11.96 7.77 -5.26
CA PHE A 90 12.75 6.72 -5.88
C PHE A 90 11.85 5.66 -6.55
N MET A 91 10.79 5.19 -5.90
CA MET A 91 9.90 4.16 -6.44
C MET A 91 9.09 4.64 -7.63
N VAL A 92 8.64 5.90 -7.64
CA VAL A 92 7.96 6.52 -8.80
C VAL A 92 8.91 6.53 -10.00
N ASP A 93 10.14 7.01 -9.81
CA ASP A 93 11.13 7.11 -10.88
C ASP A 93 11.55 5.71 -11.37
N HIS A 94 11.79 4.78 -10.44
CA HIS A 94 12.14 3.39 -10.76
C HIS A 94 11.05 2.69 -11.58
N SER A 95 9.78 2.83 -11.19
CA SER A 95 8.65 2.24 -11.91
C SER A 95 8.53 2.82 -13.32
N LEU A 96 8.65 4.14 -13.45
CA LEU A 96 8.62 4.81 -14.76
C LEU A 96 9.76 4.31 -15.66
N GLN A 97 10.99 4.30 -15.16
CA GLN A 97 12.15 3.85 -15.93
C GLN A 97 12.04 2.37 -16.33
N THR A 98 11.54 1.53 -15.43
CA THR A 98 11.33 0.10 -15.69
C THR A 98 10.34 -0.12 -16.85
N GLU A 99 9.21 0.56 -16.83
CA GLU A 99 8.21 0.46 -17.89
C GLU A 99 8.71 1.03 -19.21
N LEU A 100 9.41 2.16 -19.19
CA LEU A 100 10.05 2.74 -20.37
C LEU A 100 11.11 1.80 -20.96
N ALA A 101 11.88 1.09 -20.12
CA ALA A 101 12.90 0.15 -20.58
C ALA A 101 12.30 -1.11 -21.25
N ARG A 102 11.13 -1.56 -20.80
CA ARG A 102 10.40 -2.72 -21.36
C ARG A 102 9.79 -2.45 -22.73
N ALA A 103 9.62 -1.17 -23.08
CA ALA A 103 8.95 -0.76 -24.31
C ALA A 103 9.73 -1.15 -25.57
N ALA A 104 9.01 -1.53 -26.63
CA ALA A 104 9.58 -1.68 -27.97
C ALA A 104 10.09 -0.32 -28.50
N PRO A 105 11.10 -0.30 -29.41
CA PRO A 105 11.64 0.95 -29.95
C PRO A 105 10.59 1.92 -30.51
N SER A 106 9.58 1.38 -31.21
CA SER A 106 8.46 2.18 -31.75
C SER A 106 7.61 2.84 -30.66
N GLN A 107 7.39 2.15 -29.56
CA GLN A 107 6.65 2.68 -28.40
C GLN A 107 7.46 3.77 -27.68
N ARG A 108 8.79 3.57 -27.52
CA ARG A 108 9.65 4.58 -26.85
C ARG A 108 9.66 5.91 -27.60
N ALA A 109 9.50 5.89 -28.92
CA ALA A 109 9.42 7.07 -29.76
C ALA A 109 8.04 7.75 -29.76
N ASP A 110 7.00 7.08 -29.24
CA ASP A 110 5.63 7.60 -29.21
C ASP A 110 5.35 8.41 -27.92
N PRO A 111 5.15 9.75 -28.03
CA PRO A 111 4.79 10.57 -26.89
C PRO A 111 3.45 10.18 -26.23
N ALA A 112 2.50 9.62 -27.00
CA ALA A 112 1.21 9.20 -26.45
C ALA A 112 1.38 7.97 -25.55
N TRP A 113 2.21 7.00 -25.97
CA TRP A 113 2.55 5.85 -25.16
C TRP A 113 3.28 6.25 -23.86
N ARG A 114 4.25 7.17 -23.95
CA ARG A 114 4.93 7.68 -22.76
C ARG A 114 3.95 8.31 -21.75
N ARG A 115 3.05 9.17 -22.23
CA ARG A 115 2.00 9.76 -21.37
C ARG A 115 1.11 8.70 -20.73
N HIS A 116 0.76 7.64 -21.47
CA HIS A 116 0.00 6.52 -20.94
C HIS A 116 0.74 5.83 -19.77
N VAL A 117 2.02 5.51 -19.93
CA VAL A 117 2.84 4.92 -18.86
C VAL A 117 2.92 5.83 -17.63
N GLU A 118 3.17 7.13 -17.83
CA GLU A 118 3.21 8.11 -16.75
C GLU A 118 1.87 8.16 -15.99
N GLN A 119 0.74 8.04 -16.68
CA GLN A 119 -0.58 7.97 -16.04
C GLN A 119 -0.76 6.67 -15.23
N GLN A 120 -0.32 5.52 -15.74
CA GLN A 120 -0.37 4.25 -14.98
C GLN A 120 0.48 4.32 -13.72
N VAL A 121 1.70 4.84 -13.82
CA VAL A 121 2.59 5.04 -12.66
C VAL A 121 1.94 5.97 -11.64
N ARG A 122 1.37 7.11 -12.06
CA ARG A 122 0.67 8.06 -11.16
C ARG A 122 -0.62 7.48 -10.56
N ARG A 123 -1.27 6.54 -11.24
CA ARG A 123 -2.44 5.86 -10.70
C ARG A 123 -2.06 4.97 -9.53
N LEU A 124 -0.97 4.20 -9.65
CA LEU A 124 -0.46 3.33 -8.61
C LEU A 124 0.22 4.14 -7.50
N TRP A 125 1.24 4.91 -7.86
CA TRP A 125 2.07 5.61 -6.89
C TRP A 125 1.46 6.96 -6.48
N ALA A 126 1.37 7.20 -5.17
CA ALA A 126 1.10 8.55 -4.68
C ALA A 126 2.23 9.50 -5.10
N ILE A 127 1.87 10.72 -5.51
CA ILE A 127 2.84 11.74 -5.86
C ILE A 127 3.74 12.02 -4.65
N PRO A 128 5.08 11.96 -4.78
CA PRO A 128 5.99 12.37 -3.73
C PRO A 128 5.76 13.86 -3.41
N SER A 129 5.32 14.15 -2.20
CA SER A 129 4.96 15.50 -1.81
C SER A 129 5.58 15.84 -0.46
N GLU A 130 6.32 16.95 -0.41
CA GLU A 130 6.83 17.54 0.81
C GLU A 130 5.84 18.51 1.46
N ASP A 131 4.74 18.83 0.77
CA ASP A 131 3.64 19.63 1.33
C ASP A 131 2.99 18.86 2.48
N PRO A 132 3.03 19.36 3.73
CA PRO A 132 2.45 18.70 4.89
C PRO A 132 0.93 18.50 4.79
N ARG A 133 0.27 19.20 3.86
CA ARG A 133 -1.16 19.04 3.61
C ARG A 133 -1.49 17.84 2.73
N THR A 134 -0.53 17.29 2.00
CA THR A 134 -0.73 16.22 1.02
C THR A 134 0.36 15.15 1.05
N PRO A 135 0.70 14.61 2.23
CA PRO A 135 1.75 13.60 2.34
C PRO A 135 1.37 12.31 1.61
N PRO A 136 2.34 11.58 1.04
CA PRO A 136 2.10 10.21 0.61
C PRO A 136 1.62 9.33 1.78
N PRO A 137 0.66 8.41 1.60
CA PRO A 137 0.08 7.63 2.70
C PRO A 137 1.12 6.92 3.57
N HIS A 138 2.05 6.19 2.97
CA HIS A 138 3.09 5.45 3.70
C HIS A 138 4.07 6.35 4.47
N SER A 139 4.29 7.60 4.03
CA SER A 139 5.16 8.53 4.76
C SER A 139 4.54 8.99 6.08
N THR A 140 3.24 8.79 6.27
CA THR A 140 2.55 9.08 7.53
C THR A 140 2.73 7.98 8.59
N GLY A 141 3.17 6.78 8.18
CA GLY A 141 3.17 5.59 9.02
C GLY A 141 1.77 5.03 9.32
N ALA A 142 0.78 5.41 8.52
CA ALA A 142 -0.63 5.03 8.67
C ALA A 142 -1.10 4.03 7.60
N ALA A 143 -0.30 3.79 6.56
CA ALA A 143 -0.60 2.87 5.47
C ALA A 143 0.33 1.66 5.49
N VAL A 144 -0.20 0.52 5.06
CA VAL A 144 0.52 -0.76 4.97
C VAL A 144 0.10 -1.51 3.72
N ASP A 145 1.08 -2.06 3.00
CA ASP A 145 0.89 -3.00 1.90
C ASP A 145 1.18 -4.41 2.40
N LEU A 146 0.25 -5.33 2.19
CA LEU A 146 0.35 -6.68 2.74
C LEU A 146 -0.43 -7.71 1.91
N THR A 147 -0.06 -8.96 2.13
CA THR A 147 -0.71 -10.14 1.57
C THR A 147 -0.95 -11.19 2.66
N LEU A 148 -1.31 -12.40 2.27
CA LEU A 148 -1.54 -13.54 3.15
C LEU A 148 -0.49 -14.62 2.91
N VAL A 149 -0.14 -15.34 3.97
CA VAL A 149 0.60 -16.60 3.93
C VAL A 149 -0.19 -17.68 4.64
N ASP A 150 -0.01 -18.92 4.18
CA ASP A 150 -0.60 -20.10 4.80
C ASP A 150 0.24 -20.61 6.00
N GLN A 151 -0.21 -21.73 6.61
CA GLN A 151 0.46 -22.35 7.76
C GLN A 151 1.91 -22.80 7.48
N ALA A 152 2.26 -23.04 6.21
CA ALA A 152 3.60 -23.38 5.78
C ALA A 152 4.44 -22.13 5.45
N GLY A 153 3.89 -20.93 5.64
CA GLY A 153 4.53 -19.66 5.27
C GLY A 153 4.54 -19.41 3.76
N GLN A 154 3.76 -20.18 2.97
CA GLN A 154 3.71 -19.98 1.53
C GLN A 154 2.71 -18.88 1.18
N PRO A 155 3.01 -18.06 0.15
CA PRO A 155 2.09 -17.02 -0.29
C PRO A 155 0.73 -17.59 -0.73
N VAL A 156 -0.35 -17.05 -0.21
CA VAL A 156 -1.70 -17.36 -0.64
C VAL A 156 -1.96 -16.67 -1.99
N PRO A 157 -2.48 -17.37 -3.01
CA PRO A 157 -2.70 -16.79 -4.33
C PRO A 157 -3.68 -15.61 -4.31
N MET A 158 -3.24 -14.44 -4.76
CA MET A 158 -4.03 -13.19 -4.83
C MET A 158 -4.37 -12.78 -6.28
N GLY A 159 -3.91 -13.54 -7.29
CA GLY A 159 -4.20 -13.31 -8.70
C GLY A 159 -3.34 -12.24 -9.38
N SER A 160 -2.66 -11.39 -8.63
CA SER A 160 -1.63 -10.47 -9.13
C SER A 160 -0.56 -10.23 -8.08
N ALA A 161 0.60 -9.77 -8.51
CA ALA A 161 1.60 -9.25 -7.61
C ALA A 161 1.14 -7.91 -6.97
N ILE A 162 1.71 -7.59 -5.81
CA ILE A 162 1.69 -6.22 -5.27
C ILE A 162 2.47 -5.32 -6.26
N ASP A 163 2.06 -4.06 -6.38
CA ASP A 163 2.60 -3.07 -7.32
C ASP A 163 2.37 -3.37 -8.82
N ALA A 164 1.52 -4.34 -9.16
CA ALA A 164 1.11 -4.53 -10.55
C ALA A 164 0.39 -3.27 -11.08
N LEU A 165 0.83 -2.75 -12.23
CA LEU A 165 0.27 -1.51 -12.83
C LEU A 165 -1.06 -1.73 -13.57
N GLY A 166 -1.40 -2.99 -13.82
CA GLY A 166 -2.59 -3.36 -14.60
C GLY A 166 -3.91 -3.32 -13.81
N PRO A 167 -5.03 -3.59 -14.50
CA PRO A 167 -6.37 -3.62 -13.89
C PRO A 167 -6.51 -4.71 -12.82
N GLU A 168 -5.65 -5.73 -12.83
CA GLU A 168 -5.61 -6.81 -11.85
C GLU A 168 -5.25 -6.33 -10.42
N SER A 169 -4.75 -5.10 -10.27
CA SER A 169 -4.55 -4.43 -8.98
C SER A 169 -5.86 -4.06 -8.29
N HIS A 170 -6.92 -3.84 -9.08
CA HIS A 170 -8.21 -3.44 -8.51
C HIS A 170 -8.77 -4.55 -7.60
N PRO A 171 -9.26 -4.22 -6.40
CA PRO A 171 -9.72 -5.21 -5.42
C PRO A 171 -10.71 -6.24 -5.95
N ASP A 172 -11.66 -5.82 -6.75
CA ASP A 172 -12.75 -6.65 -7.27
C ASP A 172 -12.53 -7.08 -8.73
N HIS A 173 -11.29 -6.97 -9.26
CA HIS A 173 -10.99 -7.31 -10.66
C HIS A 173 -11.45 -8.74 -11.04
N PHE A 174 -11.27 -9.69 -10.14
CA PHE A 174 -11.60 -11.10 -10.36
C PHE A 174 -13.00 -11.50 -9.88
N ALA A 175 -13.86 -10.57 -9.47
CA ALA A 175 -15.17 -10.88 -8.89
C ALA A 175 -16.09 -11.68 -9.84
N ALA A 176 -15.97 -11.48 -11.15
CA ALA A 176 -16.77 -12.17 -12.17
C ALA A 176 -15.99 -13.26 -12.93
N ASP A 177 -14.71 -13.49 -12.64
CA ASP A 177 -13.89 -14.51 -13.33
C ASP A 177 -13.84 -15.80 -12.50
N SER A 178 -14.62 -16.81 -12.90
CA SER A 178 -14.65 -18.11 -12.21
C SER A 178 -13.30 -18.83 -12.18
N ARG A 179 -12.41 -18.56 -13.13
CA ARG A 179 -11.06 -19.14 -13.18
C ARG A 179 -10.15 -18.54 -12.10
N GLN A 180 -10.49 -17.36 -11.59
CA GLN A 180 -9.78 -16.63 -10.56
C GLN A 180 -10.58 -16.53 -9.25
N ALA A 181 -11.60 -17.38 -9.09
CA ALA A 181 -12.48 -17.39 -7.90
C ALA A 181 -11.70 -17.53 -6.59
N THR A 182 -10.64 -18.37 -6.58
CA THR A 182 -9.77 -18.53 -5.40
C THR A 182 -9.05 -17.25 -5.06
N ALA A 183 -8.45 -16.56 -6.03
CA ALA A 183 -7.76 -15.30 -5.80
C ALA A 183 -8.71 -14.22 -5.30
N HIS A 184 -9.91 -14.13 -5.89
CA HIS A 184 -10.93 -13.20 -5.40
C HIS A 184 -11.36 -13.52 -3.96
N HIS A 185 -11.62 -14.78 -3.65
CA HIS A 185 -11.97 -15.22 -2.29
C HIS A 185 -10.87 -14.84 -1.29
N ASN A 186 -9.60 -15.08 -1.60
CA ASN A 186 -8.47 -14.77 -0.72
C ASN A 186 -8.35 -13.25 -0.46
N ARG A 187 -8.56 -12.41 -1.50
CA ARG A 187 -8.65 -10.95 -1.32
C ARG A 187 -9.79 -10.53 -0.40
N LEU A 188 -10.93 -11.23 -0.47
CA LEU A 188 -12.06 -10.98 0.44
C LEU A 188 -11.69 -11.31 1.89
N GLN A 189 -10.96 -12.40 2.16
CA GLN A 189 -10.51 -12.75 3.52
C GLN A 189 -9.58 -11.68 4.09
N LEU A 190 -8.58 -11.24 3.32
CA LEU A 190 -7.69 -10.15 3.70
C LEU A 190 -8.49 -8.87 4.00
N ARG A 191 -9.36 -8.48 3.07
CA ARG A 191 -10.20 -7.29 3.20
C ARG A 191 -11.07 -7.33 4.46
N GLN A 192 -11.73 -8.45 4.73
CA GLN A 192 -12.60 -8.62 5.90
C GLN A 192 -11.82 -8.45 7.21
N ALA A 193 -10.67 -9.10 7.34
CA ALA A 193 -9.84 -8.98 8.54
C ALA A 193 -9.38 -7.55 8.79
N MET A 194 -8.91 -6.87 7.74
CA MET A 194 -8.40 -5.51 7.82
C MET A 194 -9.51 -4.48 8.13
N LEU A 195 -10.67 -4.59 7.45
CA LEU A 195 -11.82 -3.70 7.71
C LEU A 195 -12.38 -3.90 9.12
N ALA A 196 -12.48 -5.15 9.60
CA ALA A 196 -12.94 -5.45 10.95
C ALA A 196 -12.00 -4.88 12.04
N ALA A 197 -10.70 -4.72 11.74
CA ALA A 197 -9.74 -4.05 12.59
C ALA A 197 -9.75 -2.51 12.45
N GLY A 198 -10.64 -1.95 11.62
CA GLY A 198 -10.84 -0.52 11.45
C GLY A 198 -9.93 0.17 10.45
N PHE A 199 -9.26 -0.60 9.58
CA PHE A 199 -8.62 -0.06 8.38
C PHE A 199 -9.65 0.27 7.30
N VAL A 200 -9.23 1.05 6.30
CA VAL A 200 -9.92 1.19 5.03
C VAL A 200 -9.01 0.69 3.91
N MET A 201 -9.60 0.12 2.88
CA MET A 201 -8.86 -0.36 1.72
C MET A 201 -8.78 0.74 0.65
N HIS A 202 -7.65 0.81 -0.04
CA HIS A 202 -7.48 1.69 -1.20
C HIS A 202 -8.43 1.26 -2.34
N PRO A 203 -9.06 2.20 -3.06
CA PRO A 203 -10.07 1.85 -4.06
C PRO A 203 -9.52 1.12 -5.29
N TRP A 204 -8.21 1.19 -5.54
CA TRP A 204 -7.57 0.65 -6.75
C TRP A 204 -6.50 -0.41 -6.48
N GLU A 205 -6.20 -0.69 -5.18
CA GLU A 205 -5.11 -1.56 -4.77
C GLU A 205 -5.61 -2.55 -3.72
N TRP A 206 -5.62 -3.85 -4.04
CA TRP A 206 -6.16 -4.88 -3.15
C TRP A 206 -5.30 -5.10 -1.89
N TRP A 207 -4.04 -4.71 -1.95
CA TRP A 207 -3.04 -4.90 -0.87
C TRP A 207 -2.91 -3.72 0.07
N HIS A 208 -3.37 -2.51 -0.33
CA HIS A 208 -3.13 -1.26 0.40
C HIS A 208 -4.25 -0.94 1.39
N PHE A 209 -3.88 -0.81 2.66
CA PHE A 209 -4.80 -0.49 3.74
C PHE A 209 -4.28 0.67 4.58
N SER A 210 -5.19 1.58 4.98
CA SER A 210 -4.87 2.77 5.77
C SER A 210 -5.72 2.86 7.03
N HIS A 211 -5.12 3.44 8.12
CA HIS A 211 -5.86 3.80 9.31
C HIS A 211 -5.35 5.12 9.89
N GLY A 212 -6.19 6.16 9.84
CA GLY A 212 -5.89 7.47 10.43
C GLY A 212 -5.23 8.48 9.48
N ASP A 213 -4.92 8.13 8.24
CA ASP A 213 -4.48 9.04 7.17
C ASP A 213 -5.67 9.74 6.49
N GLN A 214 -5.40 10.49 5.42
CA GLN A 214 -6.42 11.22 4.67
C GLN A 214 -7.42 10.28 3.98
N LEU A 215 -6.99 9.14 3.43
CA LEU A 215 -7.89 8.15 2.84
C LEU A 215 -8.86 7.57 3.88
N TRP A 216 -8.32 7.20 5.05
CA TRP A 216 -9.14 6.71 6.16
C TRP A 216 -10.14 7.75 6.63
N ALA A 217 -9.72 9.01 6.82
CA ALA A 217 -10.60 10.07 7.27
C ALA A 217 -11.75 10.30 6.28
N TRP A 218 -11.45 10.35 4.99
CA TRP A 218 -12.43 10.51 3.92
C TRP A 218 -13.43 9.35 3.87
N ARG A 219 -12.93 8.10 3.92
CA ARG A 219 -13.76 6.89 3.85
C ARG A 219 -14.67 6.70 5.06
N THR A 220 -14.24 7.17 6.23
CA THR A 220 -14.97 7.00 7.50
C THR A 220 -15.75 8.25 7.90
N GLY A 221 -15.80 9.28 7.05
CA GLY A 221 -16.53 10.52 7.31
C GLY A 221 -15.96 11.36 8.46
N GLN A 222 -14.66 11.20 8.76
CA GLN A 222 -14.00 12.02 9.77
C GLN A 222 -13.75 13.43 9.23
N VAL A 223 -13.77 14.43 10.11
CA VAL A 223 -13.51 15.82 9.73
C VAL A 223 -12.06 16.04 9.30
N LYS A 224 -11.13 15.25 9.85
CA LYS A 224 -9.68 15.38 9.61
C LYS A 224 -8.94 14.06 9.79
N ALA A 225 -7.80 13.92 9.10
CA ALA A 225 -6.86 12.85 9.31
C ALA A 225 -6.09 13.04 10.64
N ARG A 226 -5.67 11.91 11.23
CA ARG A 226 -4.95 11.87 12.53
C ARG A 226 -3.44 11.91 12.36
N TYR A 227 -2.91 11.55 11.17
CA TYR A 227 -1.50 11.39 10.93
C TYR A 227 -1.06 12.17 9.69
N GLY A 228 -0.08 13.02 9.86
CA GLY A 228 0.69 13.68 8.82
C GLY A 228 1.98 12.92 8.49
N ALA A 229 2.79 13.43 7.57
CA ALA A 229 4.10 12.86 7.30
C ALA A 229 4.96 12.82 8.58
N THR A 230 5.67 11.72 8.78
CA THR A 230 6.67 11.66 9.84
C THR A 230 7.91 12.41 9.40
N ILE A 231 8.38 13.33 10.25
CA ILE A 231 9.63 14.07 9.99
C ILE A 231 10.79 13.08 10.15
N THR A 232 11.57 12.93 9.10
CA THR A 232 12.86 12.20 9.16
C THR A 232 13.88 13.17 9.79
N MET A 233 13.98 13.18 11.14
CA MET A 233 15.14 13.82 11.78
C MET A 233 16.35 12.88 11.72
#